data_c8ddef13f3e02405af4c9ae018757c59
#
_entry.id   c8ddef13f3e02405af4c9ae018757c59
#
_cell.length_a   1.000
_cell.length_b   1.000
_cell.length_c   1.000
_cell.angle_alpha   90.00
_cell.angle_beta   90.00
_cell.angle_gamma   90.00
#
_symmetry.space_group_name_H-M   'P 1'
#
loop_
_entity.id
_entity.type
_entity.pdbx_description
1 polymer ?
#
loop_
_entity_poly.entity_id
_entity_poly.type
_entity_poly.pdbx_seq_one_letter_code
_entity_poly.pdbx_strand_id
1 'polypeptide(L)'
;MLSLCSTSSLGMVATTTATQKFDARRLAGVSYPLGFFDPLGFTKGASKGKVKFYREAELKHGRVAMLASLGFVVGENFHPMWGGELDLPSAIAFQETPLQDWMPGLALLFAIHEFSSIWTFNSPFGGELWSIRSDYASGDLGWDPLGFKPKDPAALKEMQTKEINNGRLAMIAIVGMVGQELATGQTLF
;
A
#
# COMPACT_ATOMS: atom_id res chain seq x y z
N MET A 1 35.04 -51.88 41.37
CA MET A 1 33.90 -51.63 40.47
C MET A 1 33.82 -50.13 40.24
N LEU A 2 34.38 -49.66 39.15
CA LEU A 2 34.39 -48.23 38.76
C LEU A 2 33.28 -48.02 37.75
N SER A 3 32.29 -47.19 38.13
CA SER A 3 31.20 -46.76 37.26
C SER A 3 31.65 -45.55 36.42
N LEU A 4 31.69 -45.75 35.12
CA LEU A 4 32.00 -44.70 34.14
C LEU A 4 30.73 -43.80 33.99
N CYS A 5 30.87 -42.57 34.39
CA CYS A 5 29.87 -41.52 34.12
C CYS A 5 30.06 -41.01 32.69
N SER A 6 29.12 -41.33 31.81
CA SER A 6 29.11 -40.85 30.43
C SER A 6 28.51 -39.42 30.40
N THR A 7 29.34 -38.45 30.14
CA THR A 7 28.93 -37.06 29.89
C THR A 7 28.47 -36.92 28.43
N SER A 8 27.15 -36.95 28.21
CA SER A 8 26.56 -36.58 26.92
C SER A 8 26.69 -35.07 26.70
N SER A 9 27.56 -34.69 25.79
CA SER A 9 27.66 -33.32 25.27
C SER A 9 26.39 -33.02 24.45
N LEU A 10 25.51 -32.18 24.98
CA LEU A 10 24.48 -31.56 24.19
C LEU A 10 25.12 -30.64 23.14
N GLY A 11 25.24 -31.16 21.93
CA GLY A 11 25.59 -30.38 20.76
C GLY A 11 24.48 -29.31 20.50
N MET A 12 24.80 -28.07 20.80
CA MET A 12 23.99 -26.91 20.45
C MET A 12 24.00 -26.82 18.91
N VAL A 13 22.95 -27.36 18.28
CA VAL A 13 22.71 -27.15 16.83
C VAL A 13 22.34 -25.68 16.66
N ALA A 14 23.33 -24.86 16.37
CA ALA A 14 23.09 -23.51 15.87
C ALA A 14 22.39 -23.64 14.51
N THR A 15 21.07 -23.54 14.54
CA THR A 15 20.25 -23.41 13.32
C THR A 15 20.60 -22.06 12.70
N THR A 16 21.60 -22.06 11.85
CA THR A 16 21.91 -20.92 10.98
C THR A 16 20.73 -20.79 10.03
N THR A 17 19.73 -20.00 10.41
CA THR A 17 18.66 -19.59 9.52
C THR A 17 19.31 -18.75 8.43
N ALA A 18 19.71 -19.38 7.35
CA ALA A 18 20.14 -18.69 6.15
C ALA A 18 18.99 -17.77 5.75
N THR A 19 19.15 -16.48 5.96
CA THR A 19 18.22 -15.44 5.56
C THR A 19 18.11 -15.54 4.05
N GLN A 20 17.08 -16.24 3.55
CA GLN A 20 16.83 -16.34 2.12
C GLN A 20 16.62 -14.92 1.63
N LYS A 21 17.59 -14.44 0.87
CA LYS A 21 17.58 -13.12 0.27
C LYS A 21 16.37 -13.03 -0.64
N PHE A 22 15.37 -12.27 -0.23
CA PHE A 22 14.12 -12.14 -0.97
C PHE A 22 14.39 -11.38 -2.27
N ASP A 23 14.02 -11.97 -3.40
CA ASP A 23 14.18 -11.33 -4.70
C ASP A 23 12.96 -10.46 -5.04
N ALA A 24 13.09 -9.17 -4.82
CA ALA A 24 12.04 -8.19 -5.10
C ALA A 24 11.67 -8.08 -6.60
N ARG A 25 12.54 -8.57 -7.51
CA ARG A 25 12.29 -8.57 -8.96
C ARG A 25 11.15 -9.49 -9.38
N ARG A 26 10.79 -10.45 -8.53
CA ARG A 26 9.69 -11.41 -8.79
C ARG A 26 8.32 -10.88 -8.43
N LEU A 27 8.25 -9.73 -7.76
CA LEU A 27 6.97 -9.13 -7.38
C LEU A 27 6.19 -8.64 -8.61
N ALA A 28 4.87 -8.52 -8.44
CA ALA A 28 4.00 -7.87 -9.41
C ALA A 28 4.39 -6.39 -9.59
N GLY A 29 4.14 -5.79 -10.74
CA GLY A 29 4.46 -4.39 -11.03
C GLY A 29 5.86 -4.14 -11.58
N VAL A 30 6.63 -5.19 -11.87
CA VAL A 30 7.88 -5.09 -12.63
C VAL A 30 7.52 -5.22 -14.11
N SER A 31 7.45 -4.10 -14.81
CA SER A 31 6.99 -4.03 -16.20
C SER A 31 7.91 -3.16 -17.08
N TYR A 32 7.86 -3.41 -18.38
CA TYR A 32 8.52 -2.54 -19.36
C TYR A 32 7.90 -1.12 -19.31
N PRO A 33 8.66 0.00 -19.52
CA PRO A 33 10.06 0.04 -19.98
C PRO A 33 11.11 0.00 -18.87
N LEU A 34 10.75 0.34 -17.63
CA LEU A 34 11.73 0.53 -16.55
C LEU A 34 12.20 -0.79 -15.89
N GLY A 35 11.42 -1.87 -16.03
CA GLY A 35 11.70 -3.12 -15.35
C GLY A 35 11.70 -2.95 -13.83
N PHE A 36 12.67 -3.55 -13.16
CA PHE A 36 12.86 -3.35 -11.73
C PHE A 36 13.61 -2.04 -11.47
N PHE A 37 12.90 -1.05 -10.95
CA PHE A 37 13.40 0.29 -10.69
C PHE A 37 13.58 0.55 -9.18
N ASP A 38 14.84 0.60 -8.73
CA ASP A 38 15.20 0.91 -7.34
C ASP A 38 16.51 1.74 -7.32
N PRO A 39 16.46 3.03 -7.71
CA PRO A 39 17.65 3.88 -7.80
C PRO A 39 18.29 4.16 -6.44
N LEU A 40 17.48 4.24 -5.38
CA LEU A 40 17.96 4.52 -4.01
C LEU A 40 18.35 3.26 -3.24
N GLY A 41 18.08 2.07 -3.79
CA GLY A 41 18.49 0.81 -3.22
C GLY A 41 17.74 0.41 -1.94
N PHE A 42 16.49 0.85 -1.74
CA PHE A 42 15.69 0.51 -0.57
C PHE A 42 15.45 -0.99 -0.37
N THR A 43 15.50 -1.76 -1.46
CA THR A 43 15.32 -3.20 -1.39
C THR A 43 16.63 -3.95 -1.17
N LYS A 44 17.80 -3.28 -1.30
CA LYS A 44 19.11 -3.90 -1.09
C LYS A 44 19.31 -4.20 0.38
N GLY A 45 19.35 -5.49 0.71
CA GLY A 45 19.53 -5.95 2.09
C GLY A 45 18.29 -5.88 2.97
N ALA A 46 17.14 -5.46 2.43
CA ALA A 46 15.88 -5.47 3.16
C ALA A 46 15.38 -6.90 3.38
N SER A 47 14.79 -7.14 4.54
CA SER A 47 14.12 -8.41 4.84
C SER A 47 12.87 -8.59 3.97
N LYS A 48 12.40 -9.83 3.84
CA LYS A 48 11.14 -10.13 3.15
C LYS A 48 9.96 -9.34 3.71
N GLY A 49 9.90 -9.21 5.04
CA GLY A 49 8.83 -8.47 5.72
C GLY A 49 8.86 -6.98 5.40
N LYS A 50 10.05 -6.38 5.31
CA LYS A 50 10.23 -4.97 4.98
C LYS A 50 9.88 -4.65 3.53
N VAL A 51 10.26 -5.54 2.60
CA VAL A 51 9.85 -5.38 1.18
C VAL A 51 8.34 -5.50 1.03
N LYS A 52 7.69 -6.40 1.78
CA LYS A 52 6.23 -6.50 1.83
C LYS A 52 5.58 -5.23 2.38
N PHE A 53 6.18 -4.62 3.40
CA PHE A 53 5.71 -3.35 3.94
C PHE A 53 5.76 -2.22 2.89
N TYR A 54 6.87 -2.08 2.17
CA TYR A 54 6.97 -1.10 1.08
C TYR A 54 5.91 -1.34 0.01
N ARG A 55 5.65 -2.60 -0.32
CA ARG A 55 4.60 -2.98 -1.27
C ARG A 55 3.20 -2.63 -0.76
N GLU A 56 2.93 -2.87 0.51
CA GLU A 56 1.66 -2.51 1.14
C GLU A 56 1.44 -0.99 1.12
N ALA A 57 2.47 -0.22 1.48
CA ALA A 57 2.42 1.23 1.41
C ALA A 57 2.17 1.73 -0.02
N GLU A 58 2.86 1.18 -1.02
CA GLU A 58 2.67 1.51 -2.43
C GLU A 58 1.24 1.24 -2.89
N LEU A 59 0.68 0.08 -2.54
CA LEU A 59 -0.71 -0.27 -2.89
C LEU A 59 -1.72 0.65 -2.23
N LYS A 60 -1.57 0.95 -0.94
CA LYS A 60 -2.47 1.86 -0.22
C LYS A 60 -2.44 3.27 -0.81
N HIS A 61 -1.25 3.82 -1.04
CA HIS A 61 -1.11 5.13 -1.69
C HIS A 61 -1.70 5.12 -3.11
N GLY A 62 -1.45 4.08 -3.88
CA GLY A 62 -2.01 3.93 -5.23
C GLY A 62 -3.52 3.88 -5.25
N ARG A 63 -4.15 3.11 -4.35
CA ARG A 63 -5.61 3.01 -4.23
C ARG A 63 -6.25 4.35 -3.85
N VAL A 64 -5.68 5.03 -2.87
CA VAL A 64 -6.15 6.37 -2.47
C VAL A 64 -5.98 7.38 -3.61
N ALA A 65 -4.84 7.34 -4.29
CA ALA A 65 -4.57 8.24 -5.41
C ALA A 65 -5.52 8.02 -6.61
N MET A 66 -5.87 6.76 -6.92
CA MET A 66 -6.86 6.45 -7.96
C MET A 66 -8.25 7.03 -7.63
N LEU A 67 -8.69 6.90 -6.39
CA LEU A 67 -9.95 7.48 -5.94
C LEU A 67 -9.89 9.02 -5.92
N ALA A 68 -8.76 9.59 -5.45
CA ALA A 68 -8.58 11.02 -5.39
C ALA A 68 -8.56 11.66 -6.78
N SER A 69 -7.81 11.10 -7.74
CA SER A 69 -7.74 11.63 -9.11
C SER A 69 -9.11 11.60 -9.81
N LEU A 70 -9.87 10.52 -9.61
CA LEU A 70 -11.24 10.45 -10.11
C LEU A 70 -12.14 11.48 -9.41
N GLY A 71 -12.00 11.64 -8.08
CA GLY A 71 -12.76 12.60 -7.29
C GLY A 71 -12.51 14.05 -7.71
N PHE A 72 -11.28 14.42 -8.07
CA PHE A 72 -10.96 15.75 -8.60
C PHE A 72 -11.69 16.01 -9.92
N VAL A 73 -11.55 15.10 -10.90
CA VAL A 73 -12.19 15.26 -12.23
C VAL A 73 -13.72 15.30 -12.13
N VAL A 74 -14.29 14.39 -11.33
CA VAL A 74 -15.76 14.34 -11.16
C VAL A 74 -16.24 15.54 -10.33
N GLY A 75 -15.52 15.90 -9.27
CA GLY A 75 -15.90 16.97 -8.36
C GLY A 75 -15.96 18.34 -9.01
N GLU A 76 -15.12 18.64 -10.02
CA GLU A 76 -15.17 19.90 -10.76
C GLU A 76 -16.31 19.97 -11.78
N ASN A 77 -16.67 18.82 -12.37
CA ASN A 77 -17.66 18.78 -13.45
C ASN A 77 -19.07 18.44 -12.98
N PHE A 78 -19.21 17.81 -11.82
CA PHE A 78 -20.48 17.27 -11.37
C PHE A 78 -20.65 17.37 -9.86
N HIS A 79 -21.40 18.36 -9.41
CA HIS A 79 -21.75 18.53 -8.00
C HIS A 79 -23.27 18.70 -7.83
N PRO A 80 -24.04 17.62 -8.01
CA PRO A 80 -25.51 17.69 -7.87
C PRO A 80 -25.97 17.94 -6.44
N MET A 81 -25.07 17.72 -5.46
CA MET A 81 -25.34 17.92 -4.04
C MET A 81 -24.96 19.35 -3.64
N TRP A 82 -25.73 19.96 -2.72
CA TRP A 82 -25.45 21.26 -2.11
C TRP A 82 -25.50 22.48 -3.03
N GLY A 83 -26.40 22.47 -4.04
CA GLY A 83 -26.75 23.66 -4.82
C GLY A 83 -26.10 23.85 -6.18
N GLY A 84 -25.17 22.96 -6.57
CA GLY A 84 -24.72 22.83 -7.97
C GLY A 84 -23.82 23.93 -8.54
N GLU A 85 -23.57 25.03 -7.81
CA GLU A 85 -22.76 26.17 -8.27
C GLU A 85 -21.52 26.39 -7.40
N LEU A 86 -20.63 25.38 -7.37
CA LEU A 86 -19.33 25.49 -6.69
C LEU A 86 -18.23 25.66 -7.74
N ASP A 87 -17.93 26.88 -8.07
CA ASP A 87 -16.86 27.27 -9.00
C ASP A 87 -15.54 27.44 -8.22
N LEU A 88 -15.14 26.37 -7.53
CA LEU A 88 -13.97 26.36 -6.65
C LEU A 88 -13.02 25.21 -7.01
N PRO A 89 -11.70 25.42 -6.88
CA PRO A 89 -10.72 24.35 -7.05
C PRO A 89 -11.02 23.17 -6.12
N SER A 90 -10.92 21.95 -6.65
CA SER A 90 -11.22 20.71 -5.91
C SER A 90 -10.43 20.56 -4.61
N ALA A 91 -9.19 21.08 -4.55
CA ALA A 91 -8.37 21.06 -3.35
C ALA A 91 -8.95 21.87 -2.18
N ILE A 92 -9.79 22.88 -2.46
CA ILE A 92 -10.37 23.77 -1.47
C ILE A 92 -11.86 23.48 -1.27
N ALA A 93 -12.52 22.92 -2.27
CA ALA A 93 -13.96 22.69 -2.31
C ALA A 93 -14.53 21.97 -1.08
N PHE A 94 -13.75 21.04 -0.48
CA PHE A 94 -14.21 20.32 0.71
C PHE A 94 -14.37 21.23 1.94
N GLN A 95 -13.64 22.35 2.02
CA GLN A 95 -13.69 23.32 3.14
C GLN A 95 -14.93 24.20 3.06
N GLU A 96 -15.39 24.47 1.85
CA GLU A 96 -16.57 25.33 1.59
C GLU A 96 -17.87 24.53 1.50
N THR A 97 -17.79 23.21 1.56
CA THR A 97 -18.96 22.33 1.51
C THR A 97 -19.30 21.76 2.90
N PRO A 98 -20.55 21.35 3.18
CA PRO A 98 -20.93 20.63 4.40
C PRO A 98 -20.14 19.33 4.61
N LEU A 99 -19.33 18.91 3.64
CA LEU A 99 -18.45 17.75 3.74
C LEU A 99 -17.40 17.94 4.85
N GLN A 100 -17.04 19.18 5.17
CA GLN A 100 -16.14 19.50 6.29
C GLN A 100 -16.69 18.97 7.62
N ASP A 101 -17.97 19.07 7.86
CA ASP A 101 -18.61 18.58 9.09
C ASP A 101 -18.58 17.06 9.21
N TRP A 102 -18.50 16.34 8.07
CA TRP A 102 -18.40 14.89 8.01
C TRP A 102 -16.96 14.37 8.09
N MET A 103 -15.95 15.24 7.94
CA MET A 103 -14.54 14.85 7.95
C MET A 103 -14.12 14.10 9.21
N PRO A 104 -14.57 14.47 10.44
CA PRO A 104 -14.22 13.69 11.64
C PRO A 104 -14.76 12.26 11.59
N GLY A 105 -15.97 12.07 11.08
CA GLY A 105 -16.57 10.74 10.90
C GLY A 105 -15.84 9.91 9.85
N LEU A 106 -15.47 10.53 8.74
CA LEU A 106 -14.69 9.89 7.68
C LEU A 106 -13.29 9.52 8.16
N ALA A 107 -12.63 10.41 8.90
CA ALA A 107 -11.33 10.16 9.51
C ALA A 107 -11.40 8.97 10.50
N LEU A 108 -12.45 8.88 11.30
CA LEU A 108 -12.70 7.75 12.20
C LEU A 108 -12.87 6.44 11.43
N LEU A 109 -13.62 6.45 10.32
CA LEU A 109 -13.79 5.28 9.45
C LEU A 109 -12.45 4.78 8.91
N PHE A 110 -11.62 5.70 8.40
CA PHE A 110 -10.28 5.37 7.92
C PHE A 110 -9.37 4.88 9.05
N ALA A 111 -9.45 5.49 10.23
CA ALA A 111 -8.69 5.05 11.40
C ALA A 111 -9.05 3.63 11.82
N ILE A 112 -10.32 3.26 11.83
CA ILE A 112 -10.79 1.89 12.14
C ILE A 112 -10.24 0.90 11.10
N HIS A 113 -10.31 1.24 9.81
CA HIS A 113 -9.78 0.41 8.74
C HIS A 113 -8.27 0.23 8.87
N GLU A 114 -7.52 1.29 9.11
CA GLU A 114 -6.06 1.23 9.31
C GLU A 114 -5.70 0.49 10.59
N PHE A 115 -6.47 0.65 11.67
CA PHE A 115 -6.25 -0.11 12.91
C PHE A 115 -6.39 -1.60 12.67
N SER A 116 -7.34 -2.04 11.83
CA SER A 116 -7.48 -3.45 11.47
C SER A 116 -6.25 -4.00 10.75
N SER A 117 -5.53 -3.16 10.00
CA SER A 117 -4.31 -3.55 9.28
C SER A 117 -3.11 -3.81 10.19
N ILE A 118 -3.14 -3.38 11.46
CA ILE A 118 -2.05 -3.62 12.43
C ILE A 118 -1.83 -5.11 12.65
N TRP A 119 -2.88 -5.94 12.54
CA TRP A 119 -2.77 -7.39 12.67
C TRP A 119 -1.94 -8.07 11.57
N THR A 120 -1.64 -7.34 10.49
CA THR A 120 -0.79 -7.83 9.40
C THR A 120 0.71 -7.65 9.66
N PHE A 121 1.05 -6.81 10.65
CA PHE A 121 2.44 -6.57 11.04
C PHE A 121 3.01 -7.70 11.91
N ASN A 122 4.31 -7.84 11.89
CA ASN A 122 5.03 -8.57 12.92
C ASN A 122 4.86 -7.83 14.26
N SER A 123 4.97 -8.57 15.36
CA SER A 123 4.74 -8.00 16.69
C SER A 123 5.41 -6.63 16.84
N PRO A 124 4.67 -5.59 17.27
CA PRO A 124 5.23 -4.26 17.48
C PRO A 124 6.26 -4.20 18.61
N PHE A 125 6.29 -5.25 19.46
CA PHE A 125 7.18 -5.34 20.63
C PHE A 125 8.35 -6.30 20.45
N GLY A 126 8.51 -6.92 19.28
CA GLY A 126 9.60 -7.87 19.04
C GLY A 126 9.79 -8.13 17.55
N GLY A 127 11.02 -7.94 17.06
CA GLY A 127 11.39 -8.16 15.67
C GLY A 127 11.81 -6.89 14.93
N GLU A 128 11.86 -6.98 13.62
CA GLU A 128 12.21 -5.85 12.76
C GLU A 128 11.03 -4.87 12.66
N LEU A 129 11.27 -3.60 13.01
CA LEU A 129 10.29 -2.52 12.87
C LEU A 129 9.87 -2.36 11.41
N TRP A 130 8.58 -2.08 11.19
CA TRP A 130 7.99 -1.91 9.85
C TRP A 130 8.15 -3.14 8.97
N SER A 131 7.93 -4.31 9.54
CA SER A 131 7.96 -5.59 8.87
C SER A 131 6.60 -6.26 8.92
N ILE A 132 6.12 -6.74 7.77
CA ILE A 132 4.86 -7.46 7.64
C ILE A 132 5.10 -8.96 7.76
N ARG A 133 4.13 -9.67 8.31
CA ARG A 133 4.15 -11.13 8.49
C ARG A 133 4.43 -11.85 7.16
N SER A 134 5.18 -12.93 7.25
CA SER A 134 5.59 -13.71 6.07
C SER A 134 4.44 -14.44 5.37
N ASP A 135 3.35 -14.72 6.09
CA ASP A 135 2.14 -15.39 5.61
C ASP A 135 1.14 -14.44 4.93
N TYR A 136 1.21 -13.13 5.21
CA TYR A 136 0.34 -12.15 4.60
C TYR A 136 0.78 -11.79 3.17
N ALA A 137 -0.18 -11.71 2.25
CA ALA A 137 0.04 -11.21 0.89
C ALA A 137 -0.29 -9.71 0.84
N SER A 138 0.68 -8.86 0.48
CA SER A 138 0.48 -7.40 0.44
C SER A 138 -0.72 -7.03 -0.45
N GLY A 139 -1.61 -6.21 0.10
CA GLY A 139 -2.81 -5.72 -0.56
C GLY A 139 -4.02 -6.66 -0.55
N ASP A 140 -3.89 -7.86 0.00
CA ASP A 140 -4.98 -8.84 0.07
C ASP A 140 -5.69 -8.76 1.42
N LEU A 141 -6.77 -7.99 1.48
CA LEU A 141 -7.61 -7.86 2.67
C LEU A 141 -8.69 -8.96 2.78
N GLY A 142 -8.72 -9.89 1.82
CA GLY A 142 -9.73 -10.95 1.77
C GLY A 142 -11.14 -10.49 1.42
N TRP A 143 -11.32 -9.22 1.01
CA TRP A 143 -12.60 -8.65 0.66
C TRP A 143 -12.80 -8.67 -0.86
N ASP A 144 -13.63 -9.58 -1.33
CA ASP A 144 -13.98 -9.73 -2.75
C ASP A 144 -15.47 -10.09 -2.89
N PRO A 145 -16.38 -9.10 -2.74
CA PRO A 145 -17.81 -9.34 -2.75
C PRO A 145 -18.33 -9.78 -4.13
N LEU A 146 -17.63 -9.43 -5.21
CA LEU A 146 -18.04 -9.72 -6.59
C LEU A 146 -17.30 -10.93 -7.19
N GLY A 147 -16.31 -11.49 -6.48
CA GLY A 147 -15.57 -12.65 -6.95
C GLY A 147 -14.71 -12.43 -8.19
N PHE A 148 -14.20 -11.20 -8.37
CA PHE A 148 -13.36 -10.87 -9.53
C PHE A 148 -11.91 -11.33 -9.39
N LYS A 149 -11.51 -11.82 -8.22
CA LYS A 149 -10.15 -12.29 -7.99
C LYS A 149 -9.90 -13.59 -8.78
N PRO A 150 -8.95 -13.59 -9.73
CA PRO A 150 -8.63 -14.79 -10.50
C PRO A 150 -8.08 -15.90 -9.60
N LYS A 151 -8.47 -17.14 -9.87
CA LYS A 151 -7.93 -18.31 -9.18
C LYS A 151 -6.60 -18.78 -9.77
N ASP A 152 -6.35 -18.45 -11.03
CA ASP A 152 -5.09 -18.74 -11.70
C ASP A 152 -3.98 -17.80 -11.22
N PRO A 153 -2.83 -18.32 -10.76
CA PRO A 153 -1.72 -17.51 -10.28
C PRO A 153 -1.14 -16.55 -11.31
N ALA A 154 -1.15 -16.92 -12.59
CA ALA A 154 -0.63 -16.07 -13.66
C ALA A 154 -1.57 -14.87 -13.92
N ALA A 155 -2.87 -15.12 -14.02
CA ALA A 155 -3.88 -14.08 -14.17
C ALA A 155 -3.95 -13.15 -12.95
N LEU A 156 -3.79 -13.70 -11.74
CA LEU A 156 -3.72 -12.91 -10.52
C LEU A 156 -2.52 -11.93 -10.54
N LYS A 157 -1.34 -12.42 -10.92
CA LYS A 157 -0.13 -11.58 -11.01
C LYS A 157 -0.28 -10.49 -12.07
N GLU A 158 -0.94 -10.78 -13.19
CA GLU A 158 -1.22 -9.79 -14.22
C GLU A 158 -2.16 -8.70 -13.69
N MET A 159 -3.25 -9.09 -13.02
CA MET A 159 -4.20 -8.15 -12.42
C MET A 159 -3.52 -7.26 -11.36
N GLN A 160 -2.71 -7.84 -10.48
CA GLN A 160 -1.93 -7.10 -9.51
C GLN A 160 -0.93 -6.12 -10.17
N THR A 161 -0.35 -6.52 -11.31
CA THR A 161 0.56 -5.63 -12.06
C THR A 161 -0.20 -4.44 -12.64
N LYS A 162 -1.40 -4.67 -13.18
CA LYS A 162 -2.29 -3.59 -13.68
C LYS A 162 -2.69 -2.64 -12.54
N GLU A 163 -3.07 -3.17 -11.39
CA GLU A 163 -3.43 -2.39 -10.20
C GLU A 163 -2.30 -1.45 -9.78
N ILE A 164 -1.08 -1.98 -9.63
CA ILE A 164 0.09 -1.19 -9.20
C ILE A 164 0.45 -0.13 -10.23
N ASN A 165 0.45 -0.45 -11.51
CA ASN A 165 0.81 0.51 -12.56
C ASN A 165 -0.22 1.65 -12.67
N ASN A 166 -1.52 1.34 -12.58
CA ASN A 166 -2.56 2.37 -12.50
C ASN A 166 -2.44 3.20 -11.22
N GLY A 167 -2.12 2.59 -10.09
CA GLY A 167 -1.84 3.28 -8.84
C GLY A 167 -0.67 4.26 -8.93
N ARG A 168 0.43 3.85 -9.57
CA ARG A 168 1.60 4.71 -9.82
C ARG A 168 1.24 5.91 -10.69
N LEU A 169 0.52 5.66 -11.79
CA LEU A 169 0.05 6.73 -12.68
C LEU A 169 -0.84 7.71 -11.93
N ALA A 170 -1.78 7.20 -11.14
CA ALA A 170 -2.69 8.03 -10.36
C ALA A 170 -1.98 8.86 -9.29
N MET A 171 -0.94 8.31 -8.62
CA MET A 171 -0.12 9.07 -7.67
C MET A 171 0.57 10.27 -8.34
N ILE A 172 1.09 10.11 -9.55
CA ILE A 172 1.71 11.20 -10.30
C ILE A 172 0.63 12.20 -10.76
N ALA A 173 -0.49 11.70 -11.24
CA ALA A 173 -1.60 12.53 -11.73
C ALA A 173 -2.16 13.43 -10.62
N ILE A 174 -2.47 12.88 -9.44
CA ILE A 174 -3.05 13.67 -8.35
C ILE A 174 -2.08 14.75 -7.83
N VAL A 175 -0.79 14.45 -7.77
CA VAL A 175 0.23 15.45 -7.39
C VAL A 175 0.29 16.58 -8.43
N GLY A 176 0.18 16.25 -9.73
CA GLY A 176 0.12 17.25 -10.79
C GLY A 176 -1.14 18.11 -10.72
N MET A 177 -2.32 17.51 -10.51
CA MET A 177 -3.59 18.22 -10.39
C MET A 177 -3.58 19.19 -9.20
N VAL A 178 -3.24 18.71 -8.01
CA VAL A 178 -3.13 19.56 -6.81
C VAL A 178 -2.10 20.67 -7.01
N GLY A 179 -0.94 20.35 -7.60
CA GLY A 179 0.09 21.35 -7.87
C GLY A 179 -0.36 22.43 -8.85
N GLN A 180 -1.14 22.07 -9.87
CA GLN A 180 -1.73 23.02 -10.81
C GLN A 180 -2.73 23.93 -10.14
N GLU A 181 -3.70 23.40 -9.39
CA GLU A 181 -4.70 24.21 -8.66
C GLU A 181 -4.05 25.17 -7.67
N LEU A 182 -3.05 24.69 -6.89
CA LEU A 182 -2.34 25.53 -5.93
C LEU A 182 -1.51 26.65 -6.61
N ALA A 183 -0.98 26.41 -7.81
CA ALA A 183 -0.21 27.39 -8.55
C ALA A 183 -1.08 28.41 -9.29
N THR A 184 -2.21 27.98 -9.83
CA THR A 184 -3.11 28.84 -10.64
C THR A 184 -4.23 29.47 -9.83
N GLY A 185 -4.66 28.83 -8.74
CA GLY A 185 -5.86 29.21 -7.99
C GLY A 185 -7.18 29.02 -8.76
N GLN A 186 -7.15 28.25 -9.83
CA GLN A 186 -8.28 28.00 -10.74
C GLN A 186 -8.59 26.51 -10.80
N THR A 187 -9.78 26.17 -11.26
CA THR A 187 -10.19 24.80 -11.56
C THR A 187 -9.30 24.17 -12.67
N LEU A 188 -9.27 22.86 -12.77
CA LEU A 188 -8.47 22.16 -13.78
C LEU A 188 -9.08 22.25 -15.17
N PHE A 189 -10.43 22.37 -15.24
CA PHE A 189 -11.21 22.38 -16.49
C PHE A 189 -12.09 23.61 -16.59
#